data_ecee0d3ae845a6fb5b4f5ef5f99d0061
#
_entry.id   ecee0d3ae845a6fb5b4f5ef5f99d0061
#
_cell.length_a   1.000
_cell.length_b   1.000
_cell.length_c   1.000
_cell.angle_alpha   90.00
_cell.angle_beta   90.00
_cell.angle_gamma   90.00
#
_symmetry.space_group_name_H-M   'P 1'
#
loop_
_entity.id
_entity.type
_entity.pdbx_description
1 polymer ?
#
loop_
_entity_poly.entity_id
_entity_poly.type
_entity_poly.pdbx_seq_one_letter_code
_entity_poly.pdbx_strand_id
1 'polypeptide(L)'
;AIYLNPEPLNEILNRYVEDGIWPFLYSKIVDGTSGDIIYEHLAVNRRLLPNQNIDGGTWMRIWSMSKLVTISLAMDLIEEGLLYLDDPIHKYIPEFSNLMVAVDINGESISRSTKVDLECPHDLVNMDSVMTIRHLFNHTAGFYYALTPSRCLNEQIDSSKLLKAGNGNQLI
;
A
#
# COMPACT_ATOMS: atom_id res chain seq x y z
N ALA A 1 -22.06 -23.84 13.76
CA ALA A 1 -21.81 -22.47 14.17
C ALA A 1 -20.38 -22.38 14.70
N ILE A 2 -19.60 -21.47 14.20
CA ILE A 2 -18.26 -21.18 14.73
C ILE A 2 -18.47 -20.34 16.00
N TYR A 3 -18.09 -20.89 17.16
CA TYR A 3 -18.10 -20.12 18.40
C TYR A 3 -16.76 -19.39 18.54
N LEU A 4 -16.79 -18.06 18.44
CA LEU A 4 -15.65 -17.20 18.70
C LEU A 4 -15.70 -16.72 20.15
N ASN A 5 -14.67 -17.03 20.95
CA ASN A 5 -14.51 -16.38 22.25
C ASN A 5 -13.93 -14.97 22.02
N PRO A 6 -14.66 -13.87 22.26
CA PRO A 6 -14.20 -12.51 21.96
C PRO A 6 -13.20 -11.96 22.97
N GLU A 7 -13.15 -12.48 24.19
CA GLU A 7 -12.41 -11.88 25.31
C GLU A 7 -10.92 -11.67 25.01
N PRO A 8 -10.16 -12.66 24.48
CA PRO A 8 -8.74 -12.44 24.19
C PRO A 8 -8.49 -11.33 23.15
N LEU A 9 -9.40 -11.18 22.18
CA LEU A 9 -9.32 -10.10 21.18
C LEU A 9 -9.63 -8.76 21.82
N ASN A 10 -10.68 -8.67 22.63
CA ASN A 10 -11.07 -7.46 23.33
C ASN A 10 -9.93 -6.96 24.25
N GLU A 11 -9.32 -7.87 25.01
CA GLU A 11 -8.21 -7.54 25.90
C GLU A 11 -7.01 -6.96 25.15
N ILE A 12 -6.66 -7.56 24.01
CA ILE A 12 -5.56 -7.07 23.18
C ILE A 12 -5.87 -5.68 22.62
N LEU A 13 -7.03 -5.48 22.01
CA LEU A 13 -7.41 -4.20 21.42
C LEU A 13 -7.49 -3.09 22.46
N ASN A 14 -8.10 -3.38 23.61
CA ASN A 14 -8.19 -2.43 24.72
C ASN A 14 -6.81 -2.04 25.25
N ARG A 15 -5.91 -2.99 25.46
CA ARG A 15 -4.56 -2.74 25.96
C ARG A 15 -3.77 -1.80 25.02
N TYR A 16 -3.76 -2.04 23.70
CA TYR A 16 -3.07 -1.17 22.76
C TYR A 16 -3.59 0.27 22.76
N VAL A 17 -4.88 0.43 23.02
CA VAL A 17 -5.52 1.75 23.11
C VAL A 17 -5.27 2.42 24.47
N GLU A 18 -5.33 1.66 25.57
CA GLU A 18 -5.05 2.13 26.93
C GLU A 18 -3.59 2.56 27.09
N ASP A 19 -2.67 1.81 26.52
CA ASP A 19 -1.23 2.11 26.48
C ASP A 19 -0.91 3.33 25.57
N GLY A 20 -1.89 3.87 24.87
CA GLY A 20 -1.73 5.04 24.01
C GLY A 20 -0.99 4.77 22.69
N ILE A 21 -0.80 3.50 22.33
CA ILE A 21 -0.17 3.12 21.05
C ILE A 21 -1.05 3.53 19.87
N TRP A 22 -2.37 3.35 20.02
CA TRP A 22 -3.36 3.79 19.04
C TRP A 22 -4.46 4.62 19.70
N PRO A 23 -4.95 5.68 19.04
CA PRO A 23 -6.04 6.49 19.59
C PRO A 23 -7.38 5.75 19.64
N PHE A 24 -7.59 4.81 18.72
CA PHE A 24 -8.69 3.87 18.72
C PHE A 24 -8.37 2.67 17.83
N LEU A 25 -9.06 1.57 18.08
CA LEU A 25 -9.06 0.36 17.24
C LEU A 25 -10.48 -0.13 17.08
N TYR A 26 -10.88 -0.37 15.84
CA TYR A 26 -12.16 -0.98 15.49
C TYR A 26 -11.90 -2.29 14.76
N SER A 27 -12.54 -3.35 15.19
CA SER A 27 -12.44 -4.66 14.57
C SER A 27 -13.83 -5.24 14.33
N LYS A 28 -14.03 -5.81 13.15
CA LYS A 28 -15.27 -6.44 12.74
C LYS A 28 -14.99 -7.69 11.93
N ILE A 29 -15.66 -8.78 12.27
CA ILE A 29 -15.64 -10.04 11.52
C ILE A 29 -17.06 -10.33 11.08
N VAL A 30 -17.21 -10.58 9.79
CA VAL A 30 -18.50 -10.83 9.16
C VAL A 30 -18.47 -12.20 8.49
N ASP A 31 -19.56 -12.96 8.60
CA ASP A 31 -19.72 -14.16 7.81
C ASP A 31 -19.85 -13.82 6.33
N GLY A 32 -18.94 -14.37 5.50
CA GLY A 32 -18.88 -14.07 4.07
C GLY A 32 -20.07 -14.60 3.26
N THR A 33 -20.85 -15.53 3.84
CA THR A 33 -22.02 -16.14 3.18
C THR A 33 -23.31 -15.46 3.58
N SER A 34 -23.52 -15.26 4.89
CA SER A 34 -24.77 -14.69 5.41
C SER A 34 -24.73 -13.18 5.57
N GLY A 35 -23.53 -12.58 5.70
CA GLY A 35 -23.38 -11.18 6.04
C GLY A 35 -23.56 -10.87 7.53
N ASP A 36 -23.75 -11.90 8.37
CA ASP A 36 -23.94 -11.71 9.80
C ASP A 36 -22.65 -11.27 10.49
N ILE A 37 -22.79 -10.39 11.48
CA ILE A 37 -21.65 -9.95 12.30
C ILE A 37 -21.35 -11.06 13.31
N ILE A 38 -20.18 -11.69 13.18
CA ILE A 38 -19.70 -12.70 14.11
C ILE A 38 -19.02 -12.05 15.31
N TYR A 39 -18.32 -10.92 15.07
CA TYR A 39 -17.59 -10.18 16.07
C TYR A 39 -17.53 -8.70 15.71
N GLU A 40 -17.70 -7.86 16.71
CA GLU A 40 -17.51 -6.42 16.57
C GLU A 40 -17.02 -5.84 17.89
N HIS A 41 -15.94 -5.07 17.85
CA HIS A 41 -15.41 -4.40 19.03
C HIS A 41 -14.76 -3.07 18.65
N LEU A 42 -14.98 -2.08 19.50
CA LEU A 42 -14.40 -0.75 19.39
C LEU A 42 -13.74 -0.37 20.71
N ALA A 43 -12.42 -0.19 20.68
CA ALA A 43 -11.65 0.40 21.77
C ALA A 43 -11.30 1.85 21.42
N VAL A 44 -11.53 2.80 22.33
CA VAL A 44 -11.27 4.24 22.14
C VAL A 44 -10.54 4.82 23.33
N ASN A 45 -9.40 5.48 23.09
CA ASN A 45 -8.71 6.26 24.11
C ASN A 45 -9.36 7.64 24.28
N ARG A 46 -10.21 7.77 25.28
CA ARG A 46 -10.94 9.01 25.56
C ARG A 46 -10.06 10.16 26.10
N ARG A 47 -8.79 9.88 26.47
CA ARG A 47 -7.83 10.93 26.80
C ARG A 47 -7.27 11.60 25.53
N LEU A 48 -7.05 10.80 24.48
CA LEU A 48 -6.55 11.29 23.18
C LEU A 48 -7.68 11.86 22.31
N LEU A 49 -8.89 11.28 22.42
CA LEU A 49 -10.06 11.64 21.61
C LEU A 49 -11.26 11.99 22.49
N PRO A 50 -11.19 13.05 23.32
CA PRO A 50 -12.21 13.32 24.35
C PRO A 50 -13.59 13.67 23.77
N ASN A 51 -13.63 14.33 22.62
CA ASN A 51 -14.87 14.90 22.03
C ASN A 51 -15.22 14.28 20.68
N GLN A 52 -14.51 13.24 20.24
CA GLN A 52 -14.77 12.62 18.95
C GLN A 52 -15.71 11.44 19.11
N ASN A 53 -16.77 11.43 18.31
CA ASN A 53 -17.63 10.25 18.17
C ASN A 53 -16.97 9.29 17.19
N ILE A 54 -16.44 8.17 17.71
CA ILE A 54 -15.85 7.10 16.93
C ILE A 54 -16.78 5.91 17.02
N ASP A 55 -17.17 5.38 15.87
CA ASP A 55 -18.05 4.22 15.73
C ASP A 55 -17.70 3.44 14.43
N GLY A 56 -18.49 2.40 14.13
CA GLY A 56 -18.30 1.59 12.92
C GLY A 56 -18.58 2.32 11.60
N GLY A 57 -19.15 3.53 11.66
CA GLY A 57 -19.38 4.42 10.51
C GLY A 57 -18.32 5.50 10.34
N THR A 58 -17.30 5.51 11.19
CA THR A 58 -16.22 6.51 11.13
C THR A 58 -15.40 6.36 9.86
N TRP A 59 -15.28 7.46 9.11
CA TRP A 59 -14.51 7.49 7.87
C TRP A 59 -13.02 7.48 8.15
N MET A 60 -12.30 6.57 7.49
CA MET A 60 -10.85 6.41 7.63
C MET A 60 -10.17 6.22 6.29
N ARG A 61 -8.92 6.65 6.22
CA ARG A 61 -8.07 6.34 5.06
C ARG A 61 -7.62 4.89 5.15
N ILE A 62 -7.92 4.11 4.12
CA ILE A 62 -7.55 2.68 4.05
C ILE A 62 -6.19 2.43 3.42
N TRP A 63 -5.51 3.48 2.95
CA TRP A 63 -4.15 3.43 2.38
C TRP A 63 -3.99 2.29 1.35
N SER A 64 -3.00 1.42 1.55
CA SER A 64 -2.70 0.30 0.65
C SER A 64 -3.82 -0.74 0.51
N MET A 65 -4.80 -0.76 1.39
CA MET A 65 -5.98 -1.62 1.23
C MET A 65 -6.82 -1.22 0.00
N SER A 66 -6.69 0.03 -0.48
CA SER A 66 -7.26 0.48 -1.76
C SER A 66 -6.79 -0.35 -2.96
N LYS A 67 -5.64 -1.04 -2.85
CA LYS A 67 -5.14 -1.93 -3.90
C LYS A 67 -6.09 -3.09 -4.19
N LEU A 68 -6.79 -3.60 -3.18
CA LEU A 68 -7.78 -4.66 -3.37
C LEU A 68 -8.90 -4.20 -4.29
N VAL A 69 -9.41 -2.98 -4.10
CA VAL A 69 -10.44 -2.39 -4.96
C VAL A 69 -9.91 -2.19 -6.37
N THR A 70 -8.71 -1.61 -6.49
CA THR A 70 -8.08 -1.37 -7.79
C THR A 70 -7.85 -2.67 -8.57
N ILE A 71 -7.35 -3.72 -7.89
CA ILE A 71 -7.11 -5.02 -8.53
C ILE A 71 -8.42 -5.67 -8.92
N SER A 72 -9.46 -5.61 -8.08
CA SER A 72 -10.78 -6.16 -8.42
C SER A 72 -11.38 -5.51 -9.67
N LEU A 73 -11.31 -4.18 -9.78
CA LEU A 73 -11.75 -3.47 -10.98
C LEU A 73 -10.91 -3.82 -12.21
N ALA A 74 -9.61 -3.98 -12.06
CA ALA A 74 -8.74 -4.38 -13.17
C ALA A 74 -8.98 -5.85 -13.60
N MET A 75 -9.34 -6.73 -12.66
CA MET A 75 -9.77 -8.11 -13.01
C MET A 75 -11.09 -8.13 -13.78
N ASP A 76 -12.02 -7.26 -13.43
CA ASP A 76 -13.27 -7.07 -14.17
C ASP A 76 -12.98 -6.67 -15.65
N LEU A 77 -12.09 -5.70 -15.86
CA LEU A 77 -11.64 -5.33 -17.20
C LEU A 77 -10.95 -6.48 -17.96
N ILE A 78 -10.26 -7.37 -17.25
CA ILE A 78 -9.66 -8.58 -17.86
C ILE A 78 -10.76 -9.55 -18.29
N GLU A 79 -11.78 -9.76 -17.47
CA GLU A 79 -12.92 -10.62 -17.80
C GLU A 79 -13.70 -10.08 -19.01
N GLU A 80 -13.81 -8.76 -19.15
CA GLU A 80 -14.41 -8.10 -20.32
C GLU A 80 -13.52 -8.09 -21.57
N GLY A 81 -12.26 -8.56 -21.49
CA GLY A 81 -11.30 -8.58 -22.59
C GLY A 81 -10.74 -7.20 -22.97
N LEU A 82 -10.87 -6.21 -22.10
CA LEU A 82 -10.37 -4.85 -22.30
C LEU A 82 -8.93 -4.67 -21.80
N LEU A 83 -8.47 -5.55 -20.93
CA LEU A 83 -7.13 -5.57 -20.34
C LEU A 83 -6.60 -7.02 -20.37
N TYR A 84 -5.29 -7.19 -20.63
CA TYR A 84 -4.64 -8.49 -20.57
C TYR A 84 -3.43 -8.44 -19.65
N LEU A 85 -3.22 -9.49 -18.84
CA LEU A 85 -2.14 -9.53 -17.87
C LEU A 85 -0.75 -9.41 -18.50
N ASP A 86 -0.57 -9.97 -19.69
CA ASP A 86 0.72 -9.99 -20.40
C ASP A 86 0.89 -8.83 -21.38
N ASP A 87 -0.09 -7.91 -21.43
CA ASP A 87 0.07 -6.69 -22.22
C ASP A 87 1.17 -5.80 -21.63
N PRO A 88 1.99 -5.19 -22.48
CA PRO A 88 2.93 -4.16 -22.05
C PRO A 88 2.21 -2.99 -21.44
N ILE A 89 2.68 -2.49 -20.29
CA ILE A 89 2.06 -1.33 -19.63
C ILE A 89 2.01 -0.09 -20.53
N HIS A 90 3.02 0.11 -21.37
CA HIS A 90 3.07 1.26 -22.29
C HIS A 90 1.99 1.24 -23.39
N LYS A 91 1.29 0.12 -23.59
CA LYS A 91 0.10 0.04 -24.43
C LYS A 91 -1.02 0.94 -23.89
N TYR A 92 -1.11 1.08 -22.58
CA TYR A 92 -2.13 1.87 -21.89
C TYR A 92 -1.60 3.21 -21.38
N ILE A 93 -0.32 3.27 -21.00
CA ILE A 93 0.36 4.45 -20.49
C ILE A 93 1.66 4.63 -21.29
N PRO A 94 1.61 5.39 -22.42
CA PRO A 94 2.75 5.53 -23.34
C PRO A 94 4.03 6.05 -22.70
N GLU A 95 3.93 6.83 -21.61
CA GLU A 95 5.05 7.37 -20.87
C GLU A 95 5.95 6.26 -20.28
N PHE A 96 5.44 5.05 -20.16
CA PHE A 96 6.19 3.89 -19.65
C PHE A 96 7.01 3.18 -20.73
N SER A 97 7.01 3.66 -21.98
CA SER A 97 7.78 3.03 -23.07
C SER A 97 9.29 3.10 -22.89
N ASN A 98 9.80 4.11 -22.20
CA ASN A 98 11.23 4.39 -22.05
C ASN A 98 11.70 4.32 -20.58
N LEU A 99 11.11 3.43 -19.78
CA LEU A 99 11.57 3.22 -18.42
C LEU A 99 12.96 2.60 -18.41
N MET A 100 13.78 3.04 -17.46
CA MET A 100 15.11 2.53 -17.21
C MET A 100 15.21 1.99 -15.79
N VAL A 101 16.14 1.08 -15.58
CA VAL A 101 16.42 0.46 -14.28
C VAL A 101 17.63 1.15 -13.66
N ALA A 102 17.50 1.59 -12.41
CA ALA A 102 18.65 2.08 -11.64
C ALA A 102 19.46 0.89 -11.11
N VAL A 103 20.73 0.89 -11.40
CA VAL A 103 21.70 -0.11 -10.92
C VAL A 103 22.80 0.56 -10.11
N ASP A 104 23.44 -0.20 -9.22
CA ASP A 104 24.61 0.26 -8.47
C ASP A 104 25.86 0.34 -9.37
N ILE A 105 27.00 0.76 -8.79
CA ILE A 105 28.27 0.88 -9.52
C ILE A 105 28.82 -0.46 -10.03
N ASN A 106 28.30 -1.59 -9.55
CA ASN A 106 28.66 -2.92 -10.02
C ASN A 106 27.68 -3.46 -11.05
N GLY A 107 26.65 -2.66 -11.42
CA GLY A 107 25.60 -3.06 -12.35
C GLY A 107 24.52 -3.95 -11.73
N GLU A 108 24.49 -4.06 -10.39
CA GLU A 108 23.45 -4.83 -9.69
C GLU A 108 22.20 -3.99 -9.42
N SER A 109 21.04 -4.60 -9.51
CA SER A 109 19.77 -3.93 -9.22
C SER A 109 19.72 -3.41 -7.79
N ILE A 110 19.40 -2.14 -7.64
CA ILE A 110 19.22 -1.52 -6.32
C ILE A 110 17.95 -2.10 -5.69
N SER A 111 18.14 -2.90 -4.63
CA SER A 111 17.03 -3.53 -3.91
C SER A 111 16.87 -2.96 -2.50
N ARG A 112 15.71 -3.24 -1.90
CA ARG A 112 15.38 -2.86 -0.52
C ARG A 112 16.33 -3.46 0.53
N SER A 113 16.97 -4.57 0.20
CA SER A 113 17.92 -5.29 1.06
C SER A 113 19.37 -4.84 0.88
N THR A 114 19.65 -4.01 -0.11
CA THR A 114 20.99 -3.50 -0.35
C THR A 114 21.36 -2.57 0.80
N LYS A 115 22.12 -3.08 1.74
CA LYS A 115 22.75 -2.32 2.84
C LYS A 115 23.88 -1.45 2.28
N VAL A 116 23.64 -0.73 1.25
CA VAL A 116 24.64 0.17 0.72
C VAL A 116 24.33 1.51 1.34
N ASP A 117 25.32 2.01 2.03
CA ASP A 117 25.47 3.43 2.29
C ASP A 117 25.64 4.07 0.91
N LEU A 118 24.49 4.22 0.25
CA LEU A 118 24.39 4.68 -1.12
C LEU A 118 24.67 6.17 -1.15
N GLU A 119 25.91 6.51 -0.93
CA GLU A 119 26.48 7.70 -1.60
C GLU A 119 26.40 7.37 -3.09
N CYS A 120 25.38 7.88 -3.73
CA CYS A 120 25.18 7.67 -5.14
C CYS A 120 26.44 7.91 -5.94
N PRO A 121 26.80 7.01 -6.81
CA PRO A 121 26.17 7.05 -8.12
C PRO A 121 25.37 5.77 -8.44
N HIS A 122 24.23 5.93 -9.09
CA HIS A 122 23.57 4.87 -9.79
C HIS A 122 23.66 5.14 -11.29
N ASP A 123 23.77 4.08 -12.06
CA ASP A 123 23.64 4.15 -13.50
C ASP A 123 22.20 3.77 -13.89
N LEU A 124 21.75 4.26 -15.04
CA LEU A 124 20.49 3.88 -15.63
C LEU A 124 20.75 2.96 -16.81
N VAL A 125 20.19 1.76 -16.73
CA VAL A 125 20.30 0.76 -17.80
C VAL A 125 18.93 0.46 -18.39
N ASN A 126 18.90 -0.04 -19.60
CA ASN A 126 17.65 -0.51 -20.21
C ASN A 126 17.09 -1.69 -19.44
N MET A 127 15.77 -1.82 -19.42
CA MET A 127 15.12 -3.00 -18.87
C MET A 127 15.45 -4.24 -19.72
N ASP A 128 15.74 -5.36 -19.08
CA ASP A 128 15.96 -6.66 -19.75
C ASP A 128 14.65 -7.23 -20.33
N SER A 129 13.52 -6.82 -19.77
CA SER A 129 12.20 -7.29 -20.20
C SER A 129 11.17 -6.16 -20.14
N VAL A 130 10.15 -6.27 -20.97
CA VAL A 130 9.06 -5.29 -20.99
C VAL A 130 8.19 -5.44 -19.75
N MET A 131 7.90 -4.34 -19.07
CA MET A 131 6.98 -4.30 -17.95
C MET A 131 5.55 -4.55 -18.43
N THR A 132 4.87 -5.52 -17.80
CA THR A 132 3.51 -5.91 -18.13
C THR A 132 2.54 -5.60 -16.99
N ILE A 133 1.24 -5.66 -17.27
CA ILE A 133 0.18 -5.54 -16.26
C ILE A 133 0.36 -6.59 -15.15
N ARG A 134 0.79 -7.81 -15.49
CA ARG A 134 1.10 -8.88 -14.52
C ARG A 134 2.12 -8.45 -13.47
N HIS A 135 3.16 -7.72 -13.88
CA HIS A 135 4.18 -7.22 -12.96
C HIS A 135 3.63 -6.21 -11.95
N LEU A 136 2.61 -5.44 -12.33
CA LEU A 136 1.90 -4.54 -11.39
C LEU A 136 1.08 -5.32 -10.37
N PHE A 137 0.35 -6.37 -10.82
CA PHE A 137 -0.52 -7.17 -9.98
C PHE A 137 0.22 -7.95 -8.91
N ASN A 138 1.40 -8.48 -9.24
CA ASN A 138 2.19 -9.31 -8.33
C ASN A 138 3.32 -8.55 -7.62
N HIS A 139 3.34 -7.21 -7.73
CA HIS A 139 4.35 -6.34 -7.13
C HIS A 139 5.80 -6.61 -7.57
N THR A 140 6.01 -7.07 -8.80
CA THR A 140 7.35 -7.30 -9.38
C THR A 140 7.74 -6.25 -10.42
N ALA A 141 7.02 -5.14 -10.50
CA ALA A 141 7.29 -4.06 -11.44
C ALA A 141 8.54 -3.23 -11.13
N GLY A 142 9.15 -3.38 -9.95
CA GLY A 142 10.38 -2.70 -9.59
C GLY A 142 10.25 -1.23 -9.22
N PHE A 143 9.02 -0.71 -9.05
CA PHE A 143 8.84 0.67 -8.62
C PHE A 143 9.42 0.92 -7.24
N TYR A 144 10.17 2.01 -7.16
CA TYR A 144 10.85 2.42 -5.95
C TYR A 144 9.92 3.20 -5.00
N TYR A 145 10.11 2.97 -3.71
CA TYR A 145 9.42 3.70 -2.64
C TYR A 145 10.40 4.54 -1.84
N ALA A 146 10.07 5.80 -1.54
CA ALA A 146 10.89 6.72 -0.74
C ALA A 146 11.17 6.27 0.70
N LEU A 147 10.63 5.12 1.11
CA LEU A 147 10.85 4.52 2.43
C LEU A 147 12.09 3.61 2.49
N THR A 148 12.89 3.60 1.44
CA THR A 148 14.10 2.77 1.37
C THR A 148 15.33 3.57 1.77
N PRO A 149 16.43 2.91 2.17
CA PRO A 149 17.64 3.59 2.65
C PRO A 149 18.44 4.33 1.57
N SER A 150 18.08 4.25 0.29
CA SER A 150 18.80 4.96 -0.76
C SER A 150 18.53 6.45 -0.72
N ARG A 151 19.49 7.22 -0.24
CA ARG A 151 19.42 8.67 -0.15
C ARG A 151 19.21 9.32 -1.52
N CYS A 152 19.90 8.87 -2.55
CA CYS A 152 19.83 9.46 -3.87
C CYS A 152 18.51 9.24 -4.59
N LEU A 153 17.97 8.02 -4.50
CA LEU A 153 16.65 7.74 -5.06
C LEU A 153 15.58 8.50 -4.28
N ASN A 154 15.74 8.65 -2.97
CA ASN A 154 14.85 9.48 -2.16
C ASN A 154 14.93 10.96 -2.57
N GLU A 155 16.11 11.52 -2.81
CA GLU A 155 16.28 12.90 -3.27
C GLU A 155 15.65 13.14 -4.64
N GLN A 156 15.73 12.17 -5.55
CA GLN A 156 15.07 12.24 -6.85
C GLN A 156 13.54 12.19 -6.73
N ILE A 157 13.03 11.33 -5.86
CA ILE A 157 11.60 11.25 -5.57
C ILE A 157 11.12 12.52 -4.88
N ASP A 158 11.86 13.05 -3.91
CA ASP A 158 11.52 14.29 -3.21
C ASP A 158 11.55 15.51 -4.13
N SER A 159 12.41 15.52 -5.14
CA SER A 159 12.42 16.54 -6.18
C SER A 159 11.23 16.43 -7.13
N SER A 160 10.67 15.23 -7.30
CA SER A 160 9.44 15.03 -8.04
C SER A 160 8.23 15.53 -7.23
N LYS A 161 7.33 16.26 -7.86
CA LYS A 161 6.11 16.76 -7.17
C LYS A 161 5.11 15.67 -6.81
N LEU A 162 5.36 14.41 -7.17
CA LEU A 162 4.47 13.26 -7.00
C LEU A 162 4.23 12.91 -5.52
N LEU A 163 5.24 13.03 -4.65
CA LEU A 163 5.08 12.74 -3.23
C LEU A 163 4.44 13.89 -2.44
N LYS A 164 4.55 15.12 -2.93
CA LYS A 164 3.89 16.27 -2.29
C LYS A 164 2.36 16.20 -2.39
N ALA A 165 1.82 15.52 -3.39
CA ALA A 165 0.39 15.23 -3.51
C ALA A 165 -0.10 14.19 -2.46
N GLY A 166 0.79 13.36 -1.90
CA GLY A 166 0.46 12.35 -0.88
C GLY A 166 0.23 12.89 0.53
N ASN A 167 0.57 14.13 0.81
CA ASN A 167 0.40 14.74 2.15
C ASN A 167 -1.02 15.24 2.44
N GLY A 168 -2.02 14.64 1.81
CA GLY A 168 -3.40 14.71 2.29
C GLY A 168 -4.14 16.04 2.17
N ASN A 169 -3.45 17.14 1.91
CA ASN A 169 -4.03 18.49 1.86
C ASN A 169 -4.27 19.01 0.43
N GLN A 170 -4.04 18.19 -0.59
CA GLN A 170 -4.17 18.60 -1.99
C GLN A 170 -5.07 17.69 -2.84
N LEU A 171 -5.83 16.79 -2.22
CA LEU A 171 -6.83 15.97 -2.89
C LEU A 171 -8.22 16.21 -2.27
N ILE A 172 -8.62 17.48 -2.19
CA ILE A 172 -10.01 17.89 -2.07
C ILE A 172 -10.26 18.93 -3.13
#